data_2fe30cba04bdd1d4774c887d340b2301
#
_entry.id   2fe30cba04bdd1d4774c887d340b2301
#
_cell.length_a   1.000
_cell.length_b   1.000
_cell.length_c   1.000
_cell.angle_alpha   90.00
_cell.angle_beta   90.00
_cell.angle_gamma   90.00
#
_symmetry.space_group_name_H-M   'P 1'
#
loop_
_entity.id
_entity.type
_entity.pdbx_description
1 polymer ?
#
loop_
_entity_poly.entity_id
_entity_poly.type
_entity_poly.pdbx_seq_one_letter_code
_entity_poly.pdbx_strand_id
1 'polypeptide(L)'
;MSSEVIIPVPPVKLARAVWARVIGLLLLGLVAAAALAYYGYELHGLSGGLNSYQRAVLQYQMRTEAIDRLSDMEAAFNRYLLDGNSANTGLIQADKQRIEQLAQANADAQNDKVLQSLMAAEQKWHGQAVQPLIEERRKLAAGQGLPEDFLAKYRAAPQDLQIINFEMTAENAYHQAQQTLQQTEDQMHWLWLPFPVAGLLFIGMVALGIGALRNVSYLKQAAENPEEEDEEKEPPQNH
;
A
#
# COMPACT_ATOMS: atom_id res chain seq x y z
N MET A 1 -61.70 30.62 -2.59
CA MET A 1 -61.09 29.37 -3.14
C MET A 1 -60.60 29.74 -4.52
N SER A 2 -59.31 29.91 -4.69
CA SER A 2 -58.72 30.26 -6.00
C SER A 2 -58.57 28.96 -6.78
N SER A 3 -59.35 28.81 -7.83
CA SER A 3 -59.19 27.72 -8.82
C SER A 3 -57.90 28.00 -9.61
N GLU A 4 -56.85 27.20 -9.36
CA GLU A 4 -55.68 27.17 -10.22
C GLU A 4 -56.11 26.71 -11.61
N VAL A 5 -56.01 27.61 -12.59
CA VAL A 5 -56.22 27.29 -14.01
C VAL A 5 -55.01 26.45 -14.45
N ILE A 6 -55.21 25.13 -14.51
CA ILE A 6 -54.20 24.20 -15.06
C ILE A 6 -54.23 24.38 -16.57
N ILE A 7 -53.21 25.10 -17.09
CA ILE A 7 -53.03 25.24 -18.56
C ILE A 7 -52.47 23.92 -19.09
N PRO A 8 -53.18 23.18 -19.97
CA PRO A 8 -52.71 21.92 -20.54
C PRO A 8 -51.41 22.14 -21.36
N VAL A 9 -50.35 21.45 -21.00
CA VAL A 9 -49.07 21.52 -21.74
C VAL A 9 -49.18 20.65 -22.98
N PRO A 10 -48.97 21.14 -24.21
CA PRO A 10 -49.11 20.37 -25.44
C PRO A 10 -48.21 19.10 -25.40
N PRO A 11 -48.70 17.94 -25.88
CA PRO A 11 -48.07 16.63 -25.76
C PRO A 11 -46.66 16.57 -26.36
N VAL A 12 -46.38 17.36 -27.42
CA VAL A 12 -45.06 17.46 -28.06
C VAL A 12 -44.01 18.08 -27.12
N LYS A 13 -44.37 19.08 -26.32
CA LYS A 13 -43.47 19.71 -25.34
C LYS A 13 -43.18 18.75 -24.19
N LEU A 14 -44.17 17.97 -23.78
CA LEU A 14 -44.04 16.97 -22.73
C LEU A 14 -43.10 15.83 -23.17
N ALA A 15 -43.22 15.32 -24.38
CA ALA A 15 -42.35 14.30 -24.96
C ALA A 15 -40.90 14.77 -25.05
N ARG A 16 -40.64 16.01 -25.47
CA ARG A 16 -39.29 16.59 -25.47
C ARG A 16 -38.69 16.70 -24.07
N ALA A 17 -39.49 17.06 -23.06
CA ALA A 17 -39.06 17.13 -21.67
C ALA A 17 -38.70 15.76 -21.12
N VAL A 18 -39.44 14.70 -21.45
CA VAL A 18 -39.11 13.32 -21.08
C VAL A 18 -37.80 12.88 -21.70
N TRP A 19 -37.60 13.09 -23.00
CA TRP A 19 -36.36 12.76 -23.70
C TRP A 19 -35.15 13.52 -23.12
N ALA A 20 -35.27 14.81 -22.85
CA ALA A 20 -34.18 15.59 -22.21
C ALA A 20 -33.77 15.02 -20.84
N ARG A 21 -34.75 14.57 -20.05
CA ARG A 21 -34.47 13.92 -18.73
C ARG A 21 -33.85 12.54 -18.87
N VAL A 22 -34.27 11.73 -19.83
CA VAL A 22 -33.65 10.42 -20.11
C VAL A 22 -32.20 10.60 -20.57
N ILE A 23 -31.92 11.54 -21.46
CA ILE A 23 -30.55 11.87 -21.88
C ILE A 23 -29.71 12.35 -20.65
N GLY A 24 -30.30 13.23 -19.82
CA GLY A 24 -29.66 13.69 -18.60
C GLY A 24 -29.30 12.55 -17.66
N LEU A 25 -30.20 11.57 -17.46
CA LEU A 25 -29.95 10.38 -16.64
C LEU A 25 -28.83 9.50 -17.23
N LEU A 26 -28.83 9.32 -18.57
CA LEU A 26 -27.76 8.55 -19.23
C LEU A 26 -26.38 9.22 -19.08
N LEU A 27 -26.31 10.54 -19.26
CA LEU A 27 -25.08 11.30 -19.06
C LEU A 27 -24.57 11.25 -17.62
N LEU A 28 -25.47 11.43 -16.64
CA LEU A 28 -25.14 11.30 -15.23
C LEU A 28 -24.68 9.88 -14.86
N GLY A 29 -25.34 8.85 -15.42
CA GLY A 29 -24.95 7.46 -15.25
C GLY A 29 -23.54 7.18 -15.80
N LEU A 30 -23.21 7.75 -16.98
CA LEU A 30 -21.90 7.61 -17.58
C LEU A 30 -20.81 8.31 -16.77
N VAL A 31 -21.08 9.51 -16.26
CA VAL A 31 -20.15 10.24 -15.36
C VAL A 31 -19.95 9.48 -14.06
N ALA A 32 -21.02 8.93 -13.47
CA ALA A 32 -20.91 8.13 -12.26
C ALA A 32 -20.10 6.84 -12.48
N ALA A 33 -20.29 6.16 -13.61
CA ALA A 33 -19.52 4.97 -13.97
C ALA A 33 -18.03 5.30 -14.18
N ALA A 34 -17.71 6.42 -14.83
CA ALA A 34 -16.34 6.89 -15.01
C ALA A 34 -15.68 7.25 -13.66
N ALA A 35 -16.43 7.91 -12.76
CA ALA A 35 -15.94 8.22 -11.40
C ALA A 35 -15.67 6.96 -10.58
N LEU A 36 -16.54 5.95 -10.65
CA LEU A 36 -16.34 4.65 -9.98
C LEU A 36 -15.14 3.88 -10.54
N ALA A 37 -14.95 3.89 -11.87
CA ALA A 37 -13.80 3.26 -12.51
C ALA A 37 -12.48 3.93 -12.09
N TYR A 38 -12.44 5.27 -12.07
CA TYR A 38 -11.30 6.04 -11.58
C TYR A 38 -11.01 5.74 -10.11
N TYR A 39 -12.04 5.72 -9.27
CA TYR A 39 -11.90 5.40 -7.85
C TYR A 39 -11.36 3.97 -7.62
N GLY A 40 -11.85 3.00 -8.39
CA GLY A 40 -11.35 1.64 -8.36
C GLY A 40 -9.87 1.53 -8.74
N TYR A 41 -9.44 2.31 -9.75
CA TYR A 41 -8.04 2.39 -10.16
C TYR A 41 -7.16 2.98 -9.06
N GLU A 42 -7.54 4.08 -8.43
CA GLU A 42 -6.81 4.70 -7.32
C GLU A 42 -6.72 3.78 -6.08
N LEU A 43 -7.81 3.10 -5.72
CA LEU A 43 -7.82 2.11 -4.63
C LEU A 43 -6.85 0.95 -4.91
N HIS A 44 -6.78 0.50 -6.16
CA HIS A 44 -5.83 -0.55 -6.54
C HIS A 44 -4.38 -0.06 -6.40
N GLY A 45 -4.08 1.17 -6.83
CA GLY A 45 -2.77 1.80 -6.64
C GLY A 45 -2.37 1.92 -5.16
N LEU A 46 -3.31 2.35 -4.31
CA LEU A 46 -3.11 2.46 -2.86
C LEU A 46 -2.82 1.10 -2.21
N SER A 47 -3.55 0.06 -2.59
CA SER A 47 -3.32 -1.29 -2.06
C SER A 47 -1.93 -1.81 -2.43
N GLY A 48 -1.46 -1.50 -3.65
CA GLY A 48 -0.11 -1.80 -4.12
C GLY A 48 0.96 -1.05 -3.30
N GLY A 49 0.76 0.24 -3.06
CA GLY A 49 1.67 1.07 -2.24
C GLY A 49 1.77 0.58 -0.80
N LEU A 50 0.65 0.27 -0.17
CA LEU A 50 0.61 -0.26 1.19
C LEU A 50 1.30 -1.62 1.31
N ASN A 51 1.08 -2.53 0.37
CA ASN A 51 1.75 -3.82 0.33
C ASN A 51 3.27 -3.66 0.15
N SER A 52 3.70 -2.72 -0.70
CA SER A 52 5.12 -2.41 -0.90
C SER A 52 5.76 -1.87 0.36
N TYR A 53 5.08 -0.98 1.08
CA TYR A 53 5.52 -0.46 2.36
C TYR A 53 5.63 -1.56 3.42
N GLN A 54 4.62 -2.41 3.56
CA GLN A 54 4.66 -3.53 4.51
C GLN A 54 5.84 -4.47 4.24
N ARG A 55 6.12 -4.79 2.98
CA ARG A 55 7.31 -5.58 2.60
C ARG A 55 8.61 -4.88 2.97
N ALA A 56 8.71 -3.57 2.70
CA ALA A 56 9.91 -2.80 3.03
C ALA A 56 10.15 -2.74 4.55
N VAL A 57 9.10 -2.61 5.37
CA VAL A 57 9.19 -2.65 6.84
C VAL A 57 9.68 -4.03 7.31
N LEU A 58 9.11 -5.11 6.77
CA LEU A 58 9.55 -6.47 7.12
C LEU A 58 11.00 -6.73 6.71
N GLN A 59 11.41 -6.30 5.53
CA GLN A 59 12.80 -6.39 5.07
C GLN A 59 13.74 -5.58 5.97
N TYR A 60 13.36 -4.38 6.35
CA TYR A 60 14.13 -3.56 7.27
C TYR A 60 14.31 -4.25 8.62
N GLN A 61 13.24 -4.80 9.20
CA GLN A 61 13.31 -5.54 10.47
C GLN A 61 14.23 -6.76 10.37
N MET A 62 14.15 -7.54 9.31
CA MET A 62 15.04 -8.70 9.10
C MET A 62 16.51 -8.27 8.95
N ARG A 63 16.77 -7.18 8.20
CA ARG A 63 18.13 -6.64 8.03
C ARG A 63 18.69 -6.14 9.34
N THR A 64 17.92 -5.37 10.11
CA THR A 64 18.35 -4.85 11.42
C THR A 64 18.63 -5.98 12.38
N GLU A 65 17.76 -6.99 12.48
CA GLU A 65 18.00 -8.16 13.32
C GLU A 65 19.28 -8.91 12.90
N ALA A 66 19.52 -9.07 11.59
CA ALA A 66 20.73 -9.72 11.10
C ALA A 66 22.00 -8.94 11.41
N ILE A 67 21.94 -7.61 11.33
CA ILE A 67 23.05 -6.70 11.71
C ILE A 67 23.33 -6.78 13.21
N ASP A 68 22.29 -6.74 14.04
CA ASP A 68 22.43 -6.88 15.48
C ASP A 68 23.09 -8.22 15.85
N ARG A 69 22.63 -9.32 15.21
CA ARG A 69 23.23 -10.65 15.42
C ARG A 69 24.69 -10.73 14.98
N LEU A 70 25.04 -10.04 13.89
CA LEU A 70 26.43 -9.97 13.42
C LEU A 70 27.31 -9.22 14.43
N SER A 71 26.82 -8.12 14.98
CA SER A 71 27.48 -7.35 16.03
C SER A 71 27.66 -8.16 17.34
N ASP A 72 26.60 -8.87 17.75
CA ASP A 72 26.65 -9.76 18.91
C ASP A 72 27.67 -10.89 18.72
N MET A 73 27.71 -11.47 17.52
CA MET A 73 28.65 -12.51 17.14
C MET A 73 30.11 -11.99 17.18
N GLU A 74 30.36 -10.79 16.68
CA GLU A 74 31.68 -10.15 16.76
C GLU A 74 32.09 -9.90 18.21
N ALA A 75 31.18 -9.39 19.04
CA ALA A 75 31.43 -9.17 20.47
C ALA A 75 31.70 -10.47 21.24
N ALA A 76 30.94 -11.54 20.91
CA ALA A 76 31.17 -12.87 21.50
C ALA A 76 32.52 -13.46 21.07
N PHE A 77 32.91 -13.29 19.80
CA PHE A 77 34.19 -13.70 19.27
C PHE A 77 35.34 -12.98 19.96
N ASN A 78 35.29 -11.67 20.11
CA ASN A 78 36.33 -10.89 20.80
C ASN A 78 36.44 -11.30 22.26
N ARG A 79 35.32 -11.54 22.96
CA ARG A 79 35.32 -12.07 24.34
C ARG A 79 35.97 -13.45 24.43
N TYR A 80 35.63 -14.35 23.49
CA TYR A 80 36.26 -15.68 23.45
C TYR A 80 37.78 -15.61 23.29
N LEU A 81 38.26 -14.72 22.40
CA LEU A 81 39.69 -14.56 22.20
C LEU A 81 40.41 -14.09 23.48
N LEU A 82 39.77 -13.24 24.28
CA LEU A 82 40.33 -12.72 25.53
C LEU A 82 40.31 -13.78 26.67
N ASP A 83 39.15 -14.40 26.92
CA ASP A 83 38.95 -15.25 28.09
C ASP A 83 39.06 -16.76 27.81
N GLY A 84 38.93 -17.19 26.57
CA GLY A 84 38.90 -18.60 26.18
C GLY A 84 37.63 -19.33 26.62
N ASN A 85 36.58 -18.62 27.05
CA ASN A 85 35.36 -19.24 27.57
C ASN A 85 34.53 -19.85 26.43
N SER A 86 34.38 -21.17 26.44
CA SER A 86 33.65 -21.91 25.41
C SER A 86 32.15 -21.51 25.27
N ALA A 87 31.53 -20.89 26.30
CA ALA A 87 30.18 -20.37 26.21
C ALA A 87 30.04 -19.32 25.06
N ASN A 88 31.09 -18.51 24.86
CA ASN A 88 31.10 -17.53 23.78
C ASN A 88 31.09 -18.18 22.38
N THR A 89 31.69 -19.37 22.20
CA THR A 89 31.59 -20.08 20.91
C THR A 89 30.18 -20.58 20.63
N GLY A 90 29.42 -20.92 21.66
CA GLY A 90 27.99 -21.26 21.54
C GLY A 90 27.15 -20.07 21.07
N LEU A 91 27.43 -18.86 21.59
CA LEU A 91 26.76 -17.64 21.14
C LEU A 91 27.06 -17.33 19.67
N ILE A 92 28.35 -17.40 19.27
CA ILE A 92 28.74 -17.21 17.85
C ILE A 92 27.95 -18.15 16.94
N GLN A 93 27.84 -19.43 17.32
CA GLN A 93 27.13 -20.42 16.51
C GLN A 93 25.61 -20.15 16.46
N ALA A 94 25.02 -19.73 17.58
CA ALA A 94 23.60 -19.40 17.66
C ALA A 94 23.25 -18.18 16.79
N ASP A 95 24.06 -17.12 16.86
CA ASP A 95 23.85 -15.91 16.07
C ASP A 95 24.03 -16.17 14.57
N LYS A 96 25.05 -16.97 14.21
CA LYS A 96 25.24 -17.44 12.82
C LYS A 96 24.01 -18.18 12.30
N GLN A 97 23.50 -19.15 13.04
CA GLN A 97 22.30 -19.89 12.66
C GLN A 97 21.08 -18.97 12.53
N ARG A 98 20.97 -17.95 13.37
CA ARG A 98 19.89 -16.99 13.30
C ARG A 98 19.96 -16.13 12.04
N ILE A 99 21.14 -15.66 11.65
CA ILE A 99 21.36 -14.93 10.40
C ILE A 99 20.96 -15.80 9.19
N GLU A 100 21.38 -17.08 9.17
CA GLU A 100 21.00 -18.02 8.12
C GLU A 100 19.47 -18.24 8.04
N GLN A 101 18.80 -18.37 9.20
CA GLN A 101 17.34 -18.48 9.27
C GLN A 101 16.63 -17.24 8.73
N LEU A 102 17.11 -16.04 9.06
CA LEU A 102 16.56 -14.79 8.56
C LEU A 102 16.69 -14.70 7.04
N ALA A 103 17.84 -15.06 6.49
CA ALA A 103 18.10 -15.03 5.05
C ALA A 103 17.26 -16.05 4.26
N GLN A 104 16.75 -17.08 4.91
CA GLN A 104 15.95 -18.15 4.31
C GLN A 104 14.47 -18.10 4.71
N ALA A 105 14.04 -17.13 5.51
CA ALA A 105 12.73 -17.10 6.14
C ALA A 105 11.56 -17.13 5.14
N ASN A 106 11.69 -16.43 4.02
CA ASN A 106 10.67 -16.36 2.98
C ASN A 106 11.27 -15.93 1.62
N ALA A 107 10.45 -15.89 0.58
CA ALA A 107 10.89 -15.51 -0.76
C ALA A 107 11.43 -14.06 -0.83
N ASP A 108 10.87 -13.13 -0.05
CA ASP A 108 11.32 -11.75 0.00
C ASP A 108 12.72 -11.65 0.65
N ALA A 109 13.00 -12.42 1.71
CA ALA A 109 14.32 -12.52 2.34
C ALA A 109 15.37 -13.15 1.40
N GLN A 110 15.00 -14.21 0.69
CA GLN A 110 15.89 -14.87 -0.29
C GLN A 110 16.25 -13.97 -1.47
N ASN A 111 15.37 -13.04 -1.85
CA ASN A 111 15.60 -12.06 -2.91
C ASN A 111 16.21 -10.73 -2.40
N ASP A 112 16.36 -10.56 -1.10
CA ASP A 112 16.91 -9.35 -0.50
C ASP A 112 18.44 -9.31 -0.67
N LYS A 113 18.91 -8.50 -1.62
CA LYS A 113 20.34 -8.38 -1.94
C LYS A 113 21.19 -7.91 -0.77
N VAL A 114 20.64 -7.07 0.12
CA VAL A 114 21.39 -6.57 1.30
C VAL A 114 21.57 -7.69 2.30
N LEU A 115 20.50 -8.43 2.62
CA LEU A 115 20.55 -9.56 3.53
C LEU A 115 21.45 -10.69 2.99
N GLN A 116 21.39 -10.97 1.69
CA GLN A 116 22.26 -11.97 1.05
C GLN A 116 23.74 -11.55 1.04
N SER A 117 24.03 -10.24 0.81
CA SER A 117 25.42 -9.75 0.88
C SER A 117 25.96 -9.74 2.31
N LEU A 118 25.11 -9.45 3.30
CA LEU A 118 25.48 -9.55 4.72
C LEU A 118 25.80 -11.00 5.11
N MET A 119 24.97 -11.96 4.71
CA MET A 119 25.23 -13.38 4.92
C MET A 119 26.55 -13.84 4.24
N ALA A 120 26.82 -13.39 3.01
CA ALA A 120 28.07 -13.71 2.32
C ALA A 120 29.29 -13.10 3.03
N ALA A 121 29.18 -11.87 3.56
CA ALA A 121 30.23 -11.22 4.33
C ALA A 121 30.47 -11.97 5.67
N GLU A 122 29.40 -12.37 6.36
CA GLU A 122 29.49 -13.22 7.56
C GLU A 122 30.23 -14.52 7.27
N GLN A 123 29.81 -15.26 6.26
CA GLN A 123 30.42 -16.54 5.91
C GLN A 123 31.91 -16.40 5.61
N LYS A 124 32.27 -15.35 4.84
CA LYS A 124 33.66 -15.05 4.53
C LYS A 124 34.48 -14.73 5.80
N TRP A 125 33.97 -13.84 6.64
CA TRP A 125 34.62 -13.45 7.88
C TRP A 125 34.74 -14.65 8.85
N HIS A 126 33.67 -15.43 9.01
CA HIS A 126 33.67 -16.64 9.85
C HIS A 126 34.72 -17.64 9.37
N GLY A 127 34.81 -17.91 8.05
CA GLY A 127 35.78 -18.87 7.51
C GLY A 127 37.23 -18.37 7.51
N GLN A 128 37.44 -17.07 7.32
CA GLN A 128 38.80 -16.51 7.19
C GLN A 128 39.40 -15.95 8.50
N ALA A 129 38.54 -15.56 9.46
CA ALA A 129 38.99 -14.98 10.72
C ALA A 129 38.53 -15.80 11.94
N VAL A 130 37.23 -16.01 12.09
CA VAL A 130 36.65 -16.57 13.33
C VAL A 130 37.11 -17.99 13.56
N GLN A 131 36.90 -18.90 12.63
CA GLN A 131 37.18 -20.30 12.80
C GLN A 131 38.70 -20.57 12.99
N PRO A 132 39.62 -20.04 12.19
CA PRO A 132 41.04 -20.25 12.41
C PRO A 132 41.55 -19.71 13.76
N LEU A 133 41.07 -18.53 14.18
CA LEU A 133 41.50 -17.95 15.44
C LEU A 133 40.90 -18.67 16.65
N ILE A 134 39.68 -19.21 16.57
CA ILE A 134 39.10 -20.07 17.58
C ILE A 134 39.94 -21.36 17.75
N GLU A 135 40.35 -21.97 16.63
CA GLU A 135 41.19 -23.18 16.67
C GLU A 135 42.57 -22.90 17.27
N GLU A 136 43.21 -21.78 16.96
CA GLU A 136 44.47 -21.36 17.56
C GLU A 136 44.28 -21.04 19.07
N ARG A 137 43.21 -20.33 19.44
CA ARG A 137 42.91 -20.00 20.84
C ARG A 137 42.70 -21.24 21.70
N ARG A 138 42.06 -22.29 21.16
CA ARG A 138 41.85 -23.57 21.85
C ARG A 138 43.12 -24.29 22.25
N LYS A 139 44.25 -24.04 21.55
CA LYS A 139 45.56 -24.61 21.87
C LYS A 139 46.21 -23.95 23.07
N LEU A 140 45.73 -22.77 23.46
CA LEU A 140 46.24 -22.04 24.61
C LEU A 140 45.47 -22.42 25.88
N ALA A 141 46.17 -22.49 27.04
CA ALA A 141 45.50 -22.75 28.28
C ALA A 141 44.56 -21.60 28.69
N ALA A 142 43.44 -21.94 29.38
CA ALA A 142 42.53 -20.94 29.89
C ALA A 142 43.26 -19.95 30.81
N GLY A 143 43.02 -18.65 30.60
CA GLY A 143 43.69 -17.59 31.36
C GLY A 143 45.15 -17.30 30.95
N GLN A 144 45.71 -18.02 30.01
CA GLN A 144 47.04 -17.69 29.45
C GLN A 144 46.95 -16.45 28.58
N GLY A 145 47.90 -15.53 28.74
CA GLY A 145 48.01 -14.36 27.86
C GLY A 145 48.21 -14.77 26.41
N LEU A 146 47.73 -13.95 25.49
CA LEU A 146 47.84 -14.20 24.04
C LEU A 146 49.32 -14.03 23.57
N PRO A 147 49.93 -15.05 22.95
CA PRO A 147 51.24 -14.96 22.39
C PRO A 147 51.35 -13.94 21.25
N GLU A 148 52.53 -13.38 21.02
CA GLU A 148 52.72 -12.35 19.96
C GLU A 148 52.42 -12.87 18.55
N ASP A 149 52.74 -14.11 18.25
CA ASP A 149 52.39 -14.78 17.01
C ASP A 149 50.86 -14.94 16.81
N PHE A 150 50.10 -15.17 17.88
CA PHE A 150 48.66 -15.14 17.84
C PHE A 150 48.13 -13.73 17.57
N LEU A 151 48.65 -12.72 18.27
CA LEU A 151 48.30 -11.31 18.02
C LEU A 151 48.62 -10.85 16.59
N ALA A 152 49.74 -11.33 16.02
CA ALA A 152 50.06 -11.07 14.63
C ALA A 152 49.05 -11.66 13.64
N LYS A 153 48.58 -12.92 13.90
CA LYS A 153 47.50 -13.56 13.14
C LYS A 153 46.17 -12.81 13.27
N TYR A 154 45.83 -12.41 14.51
CA TYR A 154 44.62 -11.63 14.78
C TYR A 154 44.63 -10.29 14.00
N ARG A 155 45.75 -9.56 14.01
CA ARG A 155 45.87 -8.29 13.26
C ARG A 155 45.81 -8.48 11.74
N ALA A 156 46.28 -9.62 11.23
CA ALA A 156 46.24 -9.95 9.81
C ALA A 156 44.90 -10.47 9.33
N ALA A 157 44.03 -10.92 10.22
CA ALA A 157 42.71 -11.43 9.89
C ALA A 157 41.78 -10.28 9.43
N PRO A 158 40.85 -10.54 8.51
CA PRO A 158 39.85 -9.56 8.16
C PRO A 158 39.00 -9.19 9.38
N GLN A 159 39.08 -7.94 9.83
CA GLN A 159 38.40 -7.46 11.03
C GLN A 159 37.20 -6.56 10.69
N ASP A 160 37.09 -6.14 9.43
CA ASP A 160 36.08 -5.19 8.99
C ASP A 160 34.92 -5.93 8.32
N LEU A 161 33.82 -6.12 9.07
CA LEU A 161 32.56 -6.62 8.53
C LEU A 161 31.75 -5.58 7.80
N GLN A 162 32.22 -4.32 7.76
CA GLN A 162 31.53 -3.19 7.15
C GLN A 162 30.07 -3.04 7.65
N ILE A 163 29.82 -3.36 8.90
CA ILE A 163 28.48 -3.33 9.55
C ILE A 163 27.84 -1.96 9.31
N ILE A 164 28.58 -0.87 9.45
CA ILE A 164 28.11 0.50 9.22
C ILE A 164 27.55 0.68 7.80
N ASN A 165 28.16 0.07 6.79
CA ASN A 165 27.65 0.16 5.42
C ASN A 165 26.32 -0.60 5.26
N PHE A 166 26.14 -1.70 5.96
CA PHE A 166 24.87 -2.44 5.96
C PHE A 166 23.78 -1.66 6.69
N GLU A 167 24.09 -1.05 7.84
CA GLU A 167 23.18 -0.18 8.58
C GLU A 167 22.70 0.98 7.73
N MET A 168 23.61 1.74 7.13
CA MET A 168 23.27 2.87 6.24
C MET A 168 22.42 2.42 5.06
N THR A 169 22.69 1.26 4.47
CA THR A 169 21.93 0.75 3.32
C THR A 169 20.52 0.32 3.76
N ALA A 170 20.36 -0.32 4.93
CA ALA A 170 19.08 -0.70 5.48
C ALA A 170 18.23 0.52 5.83
N GLU A 171 18.82 1.53 6.46
CA GLU A 171 18.16 2.78 6.85
C GLU A 171 17.71 3.59 5.64
N ASN A 172 18.54 3.74 4.62
CA ASN A 172 18.17 4.42 3.38
C ASN A 172 16.98 3.76 2.68
N ALA A 173 16.95 2.42 2.62
CA ALA A 173 15.83 1.69 2.04
C ALA A 173 14.54 1.89 2.84
N TYR A 174 14.62 1.95 4.17
CA TYR A 174 13.47 2.23 5.02
C TYR A 174 12.94 3.67 4.83
N HIS A 175 13.82 4.66 4.77
CA HIS A 175 13.42 6.04 4.50
C HIS A 175 12.75 6.20 3.13
N GLN A 176 13.23 5.52 2.09
CA GLN A 176 12.56 5.50 0.79
C GLN A 176 11.14 4.90 0.89
N ALA A 177 10.98 3.81 1.65
CA ALA A 177 9.67 3.21 1.89
C ALA A 177 8.72 4.15 2.63
N GLN A 178 9.21 4.88 3.66
CA GLN A 178 8.43 5.89 4.37
C GLN A 178 8.00 7.04 3.45
N GLN A 179 8.88 7.53 2.58
CA GLN A 179 8.54 8.56 1.60
C GLN A 179 7.43 8.09 0.65
N THR A 180 7.51 6.84 0.19
CA THR A 180 6.45 6.23 -0.64
C THR A 180 5.12 6.16 0.10
N LEU A 181 5.14 5.81 1.41
CA LEU A 181 3.94 5.80 2.23
C LEU A 181 3.33 7.19 2.35
N GLN A 182 4.14 8.20 2.67
CA GLN A 182 3.68 9.59 2.79
C GLN A 182 3.04 10.08 1.48
N GLN A 183 3.67 9.81 0.33
CA GLN A 183 3.08 10.13 -0.97
C GLN A 183 1.74 9.41 -1.20
N THR A 184 1.63 8.18 -0.72
CA THR A 184 0.40 7.38 -0.80
C THR A 184 -0.68 7.94 0.13
N GLU A 185 -0.33 8.40 1.33
CA GLU A 185 -1.24 9.06 2.28
C GLU A 185 -1.73 10.41 1.74
N ASP A 186 -0.85 11.21 1.14
CA ASP A 186 -1.23 12.47 0.50
C ASP A 186 -2.23 12.24 -0.65
N GLN A 187 -2.05 11.17 -1.42
CA GLN A 187 -3.03 10.76 -2.44
C GLN A 187 -4.37 10.33 -1.82
N MET A 188 -4.38 9.72 -0.64
CA MET A 188 -5.62 9.33 0.06
C MET A 188 -6.51 10.52 0.40
N HIS A 189 -5.96 11.70 0.69
CA HIS A 189 -6.76 12.90 0.95
C HIS A 189 -7.64 13.28 -0.26
N TRP A 190 -7.19 13.04 -1.48
CA TRP A 190 -7.95 13.29 -2.70
C TRP A 190 -9.07 12.27 -2.93
N LEU A 191 -8.99 11.07 -2.33
CA LEU A 191 -10.02 10.04 -2.45
C LEU A 191 -11.35 10.39 -1.76
N TRP A 192 -11.35 11.34 -0.82
CA TRP A 192 -12.57 11.84 -0.19
C TRP A 192 -13.38 12.77 -1.09
N LEU A 193 -12.74 13.42 -2.06
CA LEU A 193 -13.38 14.35 -2.99
C LEU A 193 -14.49 13.72 -3.86
N PRO A 194 -14.35 12.49 -4.37
CA PRO A 194 -15.42 11.85 -5.15
C PRO A 194 -16.71 11.57 -4.40
N PHE A 195 -16.66 11.40 -3.07
CA PHE A 195 -17.86 11.06 -2.29
C PHE A 195 -18.95 12.16 -2.32
N PRO A 196 -18.64 13.43 -2.01
CA PRO A 196 -19.65 14.48 -2.15
C PRO A 196 -20.11 14.66 -3.59
N VAL A 197 -19.21 14.49 -4.59
CA VAL A 197 -19.57 14.56 -6.00
C VAL A 197 -20.51 13.41 -6.38
N ALA A 198 -20.22 12.18 -5.99
CA ALA A 198 -21.10 11.03 -6.22
C ALA A 198 -22.44 11.20 -5.50
N GLY A 199 -22.48 11.76 -4.30
CA GLY A 199 -23.69 12.09 -3.58
C GLY A 199 -24.57 13.10 -4.33
N LEU A 200 -23.99 14.18 -4.84
CA LEU A 200 -24.68 15.18 -5.64
C LEU A 200 -25.20 14.60 -6.97
N LEU A 201 -24.43 13.75 -7.63
CA LEU A 201 -24.84 13.06 -8.85
C LEU A 201 -26.02 12.11 -8.57
N PHE A 202 -25.98 11.39 -7.47
CA PHE A 202 -27.07 10.50 -7.05
C PHE A 202 -28.35 11.28 -6.78
N ILE A 203 -28.30 12.39 -6.05
CA ILE A 203 -29.44 13.28 -5.81
C ILE A 203 -29.99 13.80 -7.12
N GLY A 204 -29.13 14.21 -8.04
CA GLY A 204 -29.51 14.66 -9.39
C GLY A 204 -30.24 13.57 -10.18
N MET A 205 -29.73 12.32 -10.15
CA MET A 205 -30.38 11.18 -10.80
C MET A 205 -31.79 10.90 -10.23
N VAL A 206 -31.93 10.91 -8.91
CA VAL A 206 -33.22 10.70 -8.23
C VAL A 206 -34.21 11.81 -8.64
N ALA A 207 -33.80 13.07 -8.60
CA ALA A 207 -34.64 14.20 -8.97
C ALA A 207 -35.11 14.13 -10.43
N LEU A 208 -34.21 13.79 -11.36
CA LEU A 208 -34.54 13.63 -12.78
C LEU A 208 -35.45 12.42 -13.00
N GLY A 209 -35.23 11.31 -12.28
CA GLY A 209 -36.05 10.10 -12.34
C GLY A 209 -37.49 10.37 -11.89
N ILE A 210 -37.69 11.02 -10.74
CA ILE A 210 -39.01 11.42 -10.24
C ILE A 210 -39.69 12.34 -11.24
N GLY A 211 -38.97 13.32 -11.77
CA GLY A 211 -39.53 14.22 -12.77
C GLY A 211 -39.90 13.52 -14.09
N ALA A 212 -39.16 12.50 -14.52
CA ALA A 212 -39.52 11.70 -15.69
C ALA A 212 -40.81 10.88 -15.46
N LEU A 213 -40.92 10.22 -14.29
CA LEU A 213 -42.09 9.44 -13.92
C LEU A 213 -43.37 10.30 -13.87
N ARG A 214 -43.27 11.50 -13.29
CA ARG A 214 -44.41 12.47 -13.32
C ARG A 214 -44.86 12.81 -14.72
N ASN A 215 -43.88 13.11 -15.62
CA ASN A 215 -44.22 13.44 -17.00
C ASN A 215 -44.86 12.27 -17.78
N VAL A 216 -44.42 11.01 -17.52
CA VAL A 216 -45.00 9.82 -18.12
C VAL A 216 -46.43 9.62 -17.61
N SER A 217 -46.70 9.85 -16.33
CA SER A 217 -48.04 9.78 -15.75
C SER A 217 -48.99 10.79 -16.38
N TYR A 218 -48.55 12.04 -16.61
CA TYR A 218 -49.36 13.04 -17.30
C TYR A 218 -49.63 12.67 -18.76
N LEU A 219 -48.62 12.12 -19.49
CA LEU A 219 -48.84 11.65 -20.87
C LEU A 219 -49.87 10.50 -20.93
N LYS A 220 -49.85 9.59 -19.96
CA LYS A 220 -50.80 8.50 -19.88
C LYS A 220 -52.23 9.02 -19.64
N GLN A 221 -52.41 9.95 -18.69
CA GLN A 221 -53.70 10.57 -18.42
C GLN A 221 -54.24 11.33 -19.64
N ALA A 222 -53.39 12.08 -20.35
CA ALA A 222 -53.81 12.79 -21.58
C ALA A 222 -54.14 11.85 -22.73
N ALA A 223 -53.58 10.63 -22.75
CA ALA A 223 -53.89 9.62 -23.75
C ALA A 223 -55.18 8.83 -23.44
N GLU A 224 -55.54 8.71 -22.14
CA GLU A 224 -56.75 8.01 -21.67
C GLU A 224 -58.01 8.90 -21.75
N ASN A 225 -57.88 10.25 -21.77
CA ASN A 225 -59.02 11.18 -21.85
C ASN A 225 -58.88 12.12 -23.10
N PRO A 226 -59.00 11.59 -24.32
CA PRO A 226 -58.91 12.42 -25.52
C PRO A 226 -60.21 13.25 -25.82
N GLU A 227 -61.35 12.94 -25.15
CA GLU A 227 -62.65 13.51 -25.50
C GLU A 227 -62.95 14.86 -24.84
N GLU A 228 -62.21 15.30 -23.82
CA GLU A 228 -62.50 16.60 -23.17
C GLU A 228 -61.99 17.83 -23.94
N GLU A 229 -61.08 17.66 -24.93
CA GLU A 229 -60.51 18.81 -25.69
C GLU A 229 -61.41 19.29 -26.86
N ASP A 230 -62.36 18.49 -27.34
CA ASP A 230 -63.18 18.86 -28.53
C ASP A 230 -64.51 19.59 -28.19
N GLU A 231 -65.01 19.54 -26.95
CA GLU A 231 -66.27 20.20 -26.57
C GLU A 231 -66.17 21.72 -26.33
N GLU A 232 -64.97 22.30 -26.23
CA GLU A 232 -64.79 23.76 -25.91
C GLU A 232 -64.67 24.66 -27.13
N LYS A 233 -64.89 24.13 -28.34
CA LYS A 233 -64.70 24.92 -29.60
C LYS A 233 -65.98 25.21 -30.40
N GLU A 234 -67.15 25.07 -29.82
CA GLU A 234 -68.33 25.65 -30.52
C GLU A 234 -68.42 27.16 -30.26
N PRO A 235 -68.34 28.00 -31.34
CA PRO A 235 -68.53 29.43 -31.18
C PRO A 235 -69.99 29.72 -30.85
N PRO A 236 -70.29 30.72 -30.00
CA PRO A 236 -71.68 31.08 -29.68
C PRO A 236 -72.44 31.45 -30.93
N GLN A 237 -73.52 30.68 -31.22
CA GLN A 237 -74.49 31.04 -32.26
C GLN A 237 -75.20 32.33 -31.84
N ASN A 238 -74.94 33.42 -32.53
CA ASN A 238 -75.72 34.65 -32.42
C ASN A 238 -77.10 34.44 -33.04
N HIS A 239 -78.15 34.59 -32.22
CA HIS A 239 -79.52 34.90 -32.68
C HIS A 239 -79.81 36.35 -32.35
#